data_aba303f29820587c79ed8b01bee3edbb
#
_entry.id   aba303f29820587c79ed8b01bee3edbb
#
_cell.length_a   1.000
_cell.length_b   1.000
_cell.length_c   1.000
_cell.angle_alpha   90.00
_cell.angle_beta   90.00
_cell.angle_gamma   90.00
#
_symmetry.space_group_name_H-M   'P 1'
#
loop_
_entity.id
_entity.type
_entity.pdbx_description
1 polymer ?
#
loop_
_entity_poly.entity_id
_entity_poly.type
_entity_poly.pdbx_seq_one_letter_code
_entity_poly.pdbx_strand_id
1 'polypeptide(L)'
;MRVVTAGIGLRAGHVLTTLKAAMPEVEIVGFYDPQPTFLDMIGPDTPRYASVEAMLAGAAPDLYCVFSPNLFHLDHIRLGLEAGVQVFTEKPVVVSIEETLELARLLANHGGVNRCMVGLVLRYSQHMVDLRAALKAGQLGQIVSLEASEHIAPYHGAFFLRDWRRMTDLSGGFLLEKCCHDIDIYNMITDSRPVRVASFGGRKSFIPGNAPASNAEAEIFHVKKSVWNSVDDAFHSDGDIIDFQTAILQYETGASLAFRTNLNSPDEHRRFCVMGTHGMAEGDFVRGYLRVTARDGTRLADHDYTSGAAVKGAHYGADEMMCADIAKYLRGQSNRLPVSILDAMEAGIAAIAVDQARNTGQMVDLTDTWAKLDSYGLRK
;
A
#
# COMPACT_ATOMS: atom_id res chain seq x y z
N MET A 1 -13.43 -20.85 -9.85
CA MET A 1 -13.68 -19.40 -9.67
C MET A 1 -13.08 -18.67 -10.85
N ARG A 2 -13.90 -17.93 -11.59
CA ARG A 2 -13.52 -17.21 -12.81
C ARG A 2 -12.98 -15.82 -12.44
N VAL A 3 -11.73 -15.54 -12.80
CA VAL A 3 -11.05 -14.29 -12.44
C VAL A 3 -10.70 -13.53 -13.72
N VAL A 4 -10.93 -12.23 -13.74
CA VAL A 4 -10.45 -11.32 -14.78
C VAL A 4 -9.63 -10.19 -14.18
N THR A 5 -8.78 -9.55 -14.99
CA THR A 5 -7.89 -8.50 -14.49
C THR A 5 -7.76 -7.33 -15.45
N ALA A 6 -7.75 -6.11 -14.91
CA ALA A 6 -7.31 -4.90 -15.59
C ALA A 6 -5.88 -4.56 -15.15
N GLY A 7 -4.96 -4.58 -16.12
CA GLY A 7 -3.53 -4.43 -15.89
C GLY A 7 -2.81 -5.78 -15.71
N ILE A 8 -1.74 -6.00 -16.49
CA ILE A 8 -0.84 -7.16 -16.45
C ILE A 8 0.60 -6.67 -16.27
N GLY A 9 0.83 -5.98 -15.16
CA GLY A 9 2.15 -5.59 -14.70
C GLY A 9 2.76 -6.62 -13.74
N LEU A 10 3.95 -6.32 -13.22
CA LEU A 10 4.68 -7.19 -12.27
C LEU A 10 3.82 -7.57 -11.06
N ARG A 11 3.07 -6.60 -10.50
CA ARG A 11 2.24 -6.83 -9.31
C ARG A 11 1.08 -7.78 -9.61
N ALA A 12 0.41 -7.63 -10.74
CA ALA A 12 -0.65 -8.52 -11.20
C ALA A 12 -0.16 -9.96 -11.28
N GLY A 13 0.95 -10.19 -11.97
CA GLY A 13 1.53 -11.52 -12.11
C GLY A 13 1.83 -12.17 -10.78
N HIS A 14 2.47 -11.43 -9.86
CA HIS A 14 2.81 -11.93 -8.53
C HIS A 14 1.55 -12.30 -7.71
N VAL A 15 0.58 -11.39 -7.58
CA VAL A 15 -0.63 -11.64 -6.78
C VAL A 15 -1.49 -12.75 -7.36
N LEU A 16 -1.71 -12.77 -8.67
CA LEU A 16 -2.52 -13.80 -9.32
C LEU A 16 -1.90 -15.20 -9.22
N THR A 17 -0.56 -15.29 -9.36
CA THR A 17 0.16 -16.56 -9.17
C THR A 17 0.06 -17.04 -7.72
N THR A 18 0.24 -16.14 -6.75
CA THR A 18 0.14 -16.47 -5.31
C THR A 18 -1.30 -16.83 -4.93
N LEU A 19 -2.29 -16.12 -5.46
CA LEU A 19 -3.72 -16.45 -5.24
C LEU A 19 -4.06 -17.83 -5.82
N LYS A 20 -3.58 -18.15 -7.03
CA LYS A 20 -3.77 -19.47 -7.64
C LYS A 20 -3.10 -20.59 -6.85
N ALA A 21 -1.95 -20.33 -6.23
CA ALA A 21 -1.30 -21.29 -5.32
C ALA A 21 -2.13 -21.52 -4.05
N ALA A 22 -2.75 -20.48 -3.47
CA ALA A 22 -3.61 -20.57 -2.29
C ALA A 22 -5.02 -21.14 -2.62
N MET A 23 -5.46 -20.96 -3.87
CA MET A 23 -6.79 -21.33 -4.35
C MET A 23 -6.69 -21.94 -5.77
N PRO A 24 -6.32 -23.25 -5.89
CA PRO A 24 -6.07 -23.90 -7.19
C PRO A 24 -7.27 -23.89 -8.16
N GLU A 25 -8.50 -23.72 -7.67
CA GLU A 25 -9.72 -23.58 -8.46
C GLU A 25 -9.85 -22.21 -9.15
N VAL A 26 -8.92 -21.28 -8.96
CA VAL A 26 -8.86 -20.00 -9.69
C VAL A 26 -8.46 -20.24 -11.14
N GLU A 27 -9.28 -19.75 -12.06
CA GLU A 27 -9.06 -19.73 -13.50
C GLU A 27 -9.07 -18.29 -14.00
N ILE A 28 -7.97 -17.82 -14.59
CA ILE A 28 -7.88 -16.49 -15.20
C ILE A 28 -8.49 -16.57 -16.59
N VAL A 29 -9.70 -16.03 -16.75
CA VAL A 29 -10.52 -16.19 -17.95
C VAL A 29 -10.48 -14.98 -18.89
N GLY A 30 -9.71 -13.95 -18.55
CA GLY A 30 -9.53 -12.80 -19.42
C GLY A 30 -8.79 -11.64 -18.75
N PHE A 31 -8.28 -10.75 -19.58
CA PHE A 31 -7.63 -9.52 -19.12
C PHE A 31 -7.86 -8.35 -20.07
N TYR A 32 -7.74 -7.16 -19.51
CA TYR A 32 -7.59 -5.90 -20.23
C TYR A 32 -6.27 -5.24 -19.88
N ASP A 33 -5.42 -4.99 -20.85
CA ASP A 33 -4.20 -4.20 -20.74
C ASP A 33 -3.79 -3.69 -22.12
N PRO A 34 -3.63 -2.36 -22.31
CA PRO A 34 -3.13 -1.81 -23.57
C PRO A 34 -1.71 -2.25 -23.94
N GLN A 35 -0.85 -2.49 -22.92
CA GLN A 35 0.56 -2.87 -23.10
C GLN A 35 0.98 -3.96 -22.09
N PRO A 36 0.46 -5.20 -22.22
CA PRO A 36 0.72 -6.26 -21.27
C PRO A 36 2.20 -6.65 -21.24
N THR A 37 2.76 -6.81 -20.03
CA THR A 37 4.21 -7.05 -19.86
C THR A 37 4.53 -8.44 -19.29
N PHE A 38 3.59 -9.10 -18.59
CA PHE A 38 3.83 -10.34 -17.85
C PHE A 38 2.81 -11.44 -18.21
N LEU A 39 2.50 -11.61 -19.50
CA LEU A 39 1.53 -12.61 -19.99
C LEU A 39 1.89 -14.05 -19.56
N ASP A 40 3.17 -14.38 -19.51
CA ASP A 40 3.64 -15.73 -19.14
C ASP A 40 3.18 -16.13 -17.72
N MET A 41 2.94 -15.14 -16.84
CA MET A 41 2.51 -15.41 -15.46
C MET A 41 1.02 -15.76 -15.33
N ILE A 42 0.20 -15.39 -16.33
CA ILE A 42 -1.25 -15.70 -16.34
C ILE A 42 -1.64 -16.73 -17.41
N GLY A 43 -0.71 -17.08 -18.27
CA GLY A 43 -0.90 -17.96 -19.42
C GLY A 43 -1.02 -17.17 -20.71
N PRO A 44 -0.22 -17.54 -21.73
CA PRO A 44 -0.13 -16.80 -23.01
C PRO A 44 -1.43 -16.82 -23.82
N ASP A 45 -2.27 -17.84 -23.60
CA ASP A 45 -3.55 -18.04 -24.30
C ASP A 45 -4.74 -17.37 -23.59
N THR A 46 -4.51 -16.66 -22.46
CA THR A 46 -5.58 -15.97 -21.75
C THR A 46 -6.22 -14.90 -22.65
N PRO A 47 -7.57 -14.90 -22.84
CA PRO A 47 -8.25 -13.96 -23.71
C PRO A 47 -8.01 -12.49 -23.34
N ARG A 48 -7.59 -11.68 -24.32
CA ARG A 48 -7.44 -10.23 -24.19
C ARG A 48 -8.69 -9.52 -24.69
N TYR A 49 -9.23 -8.59 -23.91
CA TYR A 49 -10.40 -7.79 -24.26
C TYR A 49 -10.01 -6.37 -24.67
N ALA A 50 -10.86 -5.73 -25.47
CA ALA A 50 -10.65 -4.37 -25.98
C ALA A 50 -10.92 -3.29 -24.92
N SER A 51 -11.74 -3.59 -23.90
CA SER A 51 -12.03 -2.71 -22.78
C SER A 51 -12.41 -3.52 -21.54
N VAL A 52 -12.44 -2.84 -20.37
CA VAL A 52 -12.89 -3.45 -19.10
C VAL A 52 -14.37 -3.83 -19.18
N GLU A 53 -15.21 -3.00 -19.76
CA GLU A 53 -16.66 -3.26 -19.92
C GLU A 53 -16.87 -4.54 -20.78
N ALA A 54 -16.17 -4.63 -21.91
CA ALA A 54 -16.25 -5.81 -22.76
C ALA A 54 -15.78 -7.08 -22.04
N MET A 55 -14.75 -6.96 -21.20
CA MET A 55 -14.22 -8.05 -20.39
C MET A 55 -15.24 -8.51 -19.32
N LEU A 56 -15.81 -7.59 -18.56
CA LEU A 56 -16.78 -7.90 -17.51
C LEU A 56 -18.05 -8.54 -18.11
N ALA A 57 -18.55 -8.01 -19.24
CA ALA A 57 -19.71 -8.55 -19.92
C ALA A 57 -19.45 -9.93 -20.56
N GLY A 58 -18.29 -10.09 -21.23
CA GLY A 58 -17.98 -11.30 -22.02
C GLY A 58 -17.46 -12.47 -21.20
N ALA A 59 -16.69 -12.20 -20.13
CA ALA A 59 -16.09 -13.24 -19.30
C ALA A 59 -17.00 -13.74 -18.18
N ALA A 60 -18.03 -12.99 -17.76
CA ALA A 60 -18.88 -13.28 -16.61
C ALA A 60 -18.06 -13.75 -15.39
N PRO A 61 -17.19 -12.90 -14.81
CA PRO A 61 -16.27 -13.29 -13.74
C PRO A 61 -16.95 -13.34 -12.37
N ASP A 62 -16.41 -14.18 -11.47
CA ASP A 62 -16.72 -14.16 -10.04
C ASP A 62 -15.92 -13.09 -9.30
N LEU A 63 -14.67 -12.85 -9.75
CA LEU A 63 -13.74 -11.88 -9.17
C LEU A 63 -13.09 -11.04 -10.27
N TYR A 64 -13.08 -9.73 -10.07
CA TYR A 64 -12.39 -8.77 -10.93
C TYR A 64 -11.25 -8.12 -10.17
N CYS A 65 -10.03 -8.21 -10.69
CA CYS A 65 -8.81 -7.66 -10.11
C CYS A 65 -8.36 -6.39 -10.84
N VAL A 66 -8.05 -5.34 -10.09
CA VAL A 66 -7.57 -4.04 -10.60
C VAL A 66 -6.09 -3.89 -10.26
N PHE A 67 -5.22 -3.94 -11.28
CA PHE A 67 -3.77 -3.78 -11.21
C PHE A 67 -3.24 -2.74 -12.20
N SER A 68 -4.11 -1.94 -12.75
CA SER A 68 -3.75 -0.80 -13.62
C SER A 68 -2.92 0.24 -12.88
N PRO A 69 -2.30 1.22 -13.55
CA PRO A 69 -1.74 2.38 -12.89
C PRO A 69 -2.80 3.14 -12.08
N ASN A 70 -2.39 3.73 -10.95
CA ASN A 70 -3.28 4.25 -9.91
C ASN A 70 -4.36 5.22 -10.43
N LEU A 71 -4.01 6.08 -11.38
CA LEU A 71 -4.95 7.02 -12.03
C LEU A 71 -6.22 6.35 -12.56
N PHE A 72 -6.14 5.07 -12.98
CA PHE A 72 -7.28 4.35 -13.57
C PHE A 72 -8.08 3.54 -12.54
N HIS A 73 -7.65 3.50 -11.28
CA HIS A 73 -8.27 2.63 -10.28
C HIS A 73 -9.72 2.99 -10.03
N LEU A 74 -10.05 4.28 -9.83
CA LEU A 74 -11.42 4.70 -9.56
C LEU A 74 -12.39 4.25 -10.65
N ASP A 75 -12.04 4.48 -11.92
CA ASP A 75 -12.89 4.10 -13.06
C ASP A 75 -13.02 2.60 -13.17
N HIS A 76 -11.93 1.86 -13.02
CA HIS A 76 -11.95 0.40 -13.08
C HIS A 76 -12.73 -0.21 -11.91
N ILE A 77 -12.58 0.31 -10.68
CA ILE A 77 -13.38 -0.15 -9.52
C ILE A 77 -14.86 0.13 -9.74
N ARG A 78 -15.22 1.33 -10.25
CA ARG A 78 -16.60 1.69 -10.58
C ARG A 78 -17.24 0.67 -11.50
N LEU A 79 -16.58 0.32 -12.62
CA LEU A 79 -17.08 -0.66 -13.58
C LEU A 79 -17.34 -2.02 -12.94
N GLY A 80 -16.44 -2.48 -12.05
CA GLY A 80 -16.64 -3.73 -11.32
C GLY A 80 -17.82 -3.69 -10.35
N LEU A 81 -17.99 -2.59 -9.62
CA LEU A 81 -19.11 -2.39 -8.68
C LEU A 81 -20.44 -2.31 -9.44
N GLU A 82 -20.52 -1.56 -10.54
CA GLU A 82 -21.70 -1.44 -11.39
C GLU A 82 -22.10 -2.76 -12.06
N ALA A 83 -21.11 -3.59 -12.45
CA ALA A 83 -21.31 -4.93 -12.94
C ALA A 83 -21.75 -5.94 -11.85
N GLY A 84 -21.75 -5.54 -10.57
CA GLY A 84 -22.10 -6.39 -9.45
C GLY A 84 -21.08 -7.48 -9.14
N VAL A 85 -19.85 -7.38 -9.64
CA VAL A 85 -18.77 -8.35 -9.44
C VAL A 85 -18.01 -8.03 -8.15
N GLN A 86 -17.48 -9.06 -7.46
CA GLN A 86 -16.54 -8.86 -6.35
C GLN A 86 -15.25 -8.27 -6.89
N VAL A 87 -14.77 -7.18 -6.29
CA VAL A 87 -13.56 -6.48 -6.73
C VAL A 87 -12.38 -6.77 -5.78
N PHE A 88 -11.19 -6.97 -6.32
CA PHE A 88 -9.92 -6.81 -5.63
C PHE A 88 -9.14 -5.67 -6.30
N THR A 89 -8.67 -4.70 -5.55
CA THR A 89 -7.84 -3.62 -6.08
C THR A 89 -6.49 -3.57 -5.39
N GLU A 90 -5.45 -3.20 -6.16
CA GLU A 90 -4.17 -2.85 -5.57
C GLU A 90 -4.22 -1.46 -4.90
N LYS A 91 -3.23 -1.25 -4.06
CA LYS A 91 -2.97 0.04 -3.42
C LYS A 91 -2.10 0.95 -4.34
N PRO A 92 -2.19 2.28 -4.18
CA PRO A 92 -3.23 3.03 -3.49
C PRO A 92 -4.57 2.86 -4.22
N VAL A 93 -5.67 2.94 -3.48
CA VAL A 93 -6.98 2.67 -4.09
C VAL A 93 -7.42 3.74 -5.08
N VAL A 94 -6.98 4.99 -4.88
CA VAL A 94 -7.22 6.16 -5.74
C VAL A 94 -6.11 7.19 -5.50
N VAL A 95 -6.05 8.29 -6.28
CA VAL A 95 -4.92 9.24 -6.26
C VAL A 95 -5.24 10.60 -5.62
N SER A 96 -6.49 10.87 -5.23
CA SER A 96 -6.88 12.13 -4.59
C SER A 96 -7.93 11.95 -3.48
N ILE A 97 -8.12 12.98 -2.64
CA ILE A 97 -9.18 12.99 -1.62
C ILE A 97 -10.56 13.00 -2.29
N GLU A 98 -10.72 13.76 -3.37
CA GLU A 98 -11.95 13.82 -4.15
C GLU A 98 -12.34 12.45 -4.70
N GLU A 99 -11.40 11.73 -5.29
CA GLU A 99 -11.61 10.35 -5.74
C GLU A 99 -11.93 9.40 -4.59
N THR A 100 -11.29 9.58 -3.42
CA THR A 100 -11.59 8.79 -2.23
C THR A 100 -13.05 8.98 -1.79
N LEU A 101 -13.55 10.21 -1.78
CA LEU A 101 -14.93 10.51 -1.43
C LEU A 101 -15.92 10.00 -2.49
N GLU A 102 -15.55 10.04 -3.76
CA GLU A 102 -16.35 9.43 -4.85
C GLU A 102 -16.37 7.91 -4.71
N LEU A 103 -15.26 7.26 -4.41
CA LEU A 103 -15.21 5.83 -4.12
C LEU A 103 -16.10 5.46 -2.92
N ALA A 104 -16.10 6.29 -1.86
CA ALA A 104 -16.99 6.10 -0.72
C ALA A 104 -18.47 6.11 -1.13
N ARG A 105 -18.86 7.06 -1.97
CA ARG A 105 -20.21 7.15 -2.53
C ARG A 105 -20.57 5.91 -3.36
N LEU A 106 -19.65 5.44 -4.20
CA LEU A 106 -19.84 4.24 -5.02
C LEU A 106 -20.03 3.00 -4.14
N LEU A 107 -19.17 2.80 -3.14
CA LEU A 107 -19.29 1.67 -2.21
C LEU A 107 -20.60 1.70 -1.44
N ALA A 108 -21.04 2.87 -0.95
CA ALA A 108 -22.32 3.00 -0.24
C ALA A 108 -23.51 2.59 -1.13
N ASN A 109 -23.47 2.92 -2.42
CA ASN A 109 -24.52 2.60 -3.38
C ASN A 109 -24.49 1.16 -3.88
N HIS A 110 -23.36 0.45 -3.80
CA HIS A 110 -23.16 -0.88 -4.38
C HIS A 110 -22.91 -2.01 -3.35
N GLY A 111 -23.34 -1.85 -2.10
CA GLY A 111 -23.31 -2.92 -1.09
C GLY A 111 -22.19 -2.81 -0.05
N GLY A 112 -21.53 -1.64 0.02
CA GLY A 112 -20.60 -1.28 1.08
C GLY A 112 -19.18 -1.86 0.91
N VAL A 113 -18.41 -1.76 1.99
CA VAL A 113 -16.97 -2.08 2.00
C VAL A 113 -16.64 -3.54 1.62
N ASN A 114 -17.56 -4.47 1.84
CA ASN A 114 -17.33 -5.88 1.55
C ASN A 114 -17.31 -6.20 0.04
N ARG A 115 -17.69 -5.25 -0.81
CA ARG A 115 -17.69 -5.41 -2.28
C ARG A 115 -16.31 -5.24 -2.90
N CYS A 116 -15.34 -4.71 -2.14
CA CYS A 116 -14.00 -4.44 -2.63
C CYS A 116 -12.94 -4.85 -1.61
N MET A 117 -12.09 -5.80 -1.98
CA MET A 117 -10.90 -6.18 -1.24
C MET A 117 -9.71 -5.33 -1.70
N VAL A 118 -8.68 -5.18 -0.86
CA VAL A 118 -7.54 -4.30 -1.17
C VAL A 118 -6.19 -4.94 -0.84
N GLY A 119 -5.18 -4.64 -1.65
CA GLY A 119 -3.81 -5.12 -1.53
C GLY A 119 -2.94 -4.36 -0.51
N LEU A 120 -3.49 -3.87 0.61
CA LEU A 120 -2.71 -3.32 1.72
C LEU A 120 -2.06 -4.43 2.54
N VAL A 121 -1.05 -5.05 1.94
CA VAL A 121 -0.50 -6.33 2.33
C VAL A 121 0.21 -6.34 3.69
N LEU A 122 0.79 -5.22 4.17
CA LEU A 122 1.64 -5.24 5.38
C LEU A 122 0.93 -5.63 6.66
N ARG A 123 -0.40 -5.42 6.77
CA ARG A 123 -1.17 -5.94 7.93
C ARG A 123 -1.15 -7.46 8.06
N TYR A 124 -0.81 -8.18 6.98
CA TYR A 124 -0.70 -9.64 6.97
C TYR A 124 0.70 -10.14 7.36
N SER A 125 1.71 -9.26 7.44
CA SER A 125 3.05 -9.67 7.84
C SER A 125 3.09 -10.24 9.26
N GLN A 126 4.01 -11.18 9.52
CA GLN A 126 4.16 -11.78 10.85
C GLN A 126 4.46 -10.72 11.93
N HIS A 127 5.23 -9.68 11.59
CA HIS A 127 5.46 -8.53 12.47
C HIS A 127 4.15 -7.92 12.97
N MET A 128 3.18 -7.69 12.07
CA MET A 128 1.91 -7.07 12.42
C MET A 128 0.93 -8.05 13.08
N VAL A 129 1.00 -9.33 12.77
CA VAL A 129 0.24 -10.37 13.47
C VAL A 129 0.64 -10.41 14.94
N ASP A 130 1.95 -10.46 15.24
CA ASP A 130 2.48 -10.55 16.60
C ASP A 130 2.30 -9.23 17.37
N LEU A 131 2.52 -8.07 16.70
CA LEU A 131 2.25 -6.77 17.33
C LEU A 131 0.76 -6.60 17.70
N ARG A 132 -0.16 -7.00 16.83
CA ARG A 132 -1.61 -6.97 17.15
C ARG A 132 -1.95 -7.89 18.31
N ALA A 133 -1.29 -9.03 18.44
CA ALA A 133 -1.47 -9.91 19.61
C ALA A 133 -1.02 -9.21 20.91
N ALA A 134 0.13 -8.51 20.89
CA ALA A 134 0.63 -7.73 22.03
C ALA A 134 -0.30 -6.56 22.39
N LEU A 135 -0.81 -5.82 21.38
CA LEU A 135 -1.80 -4.74 21.57
C LEU A 135 -3.09 -5.28 22.20
N LYS A 136 -3.64 -6.37 21.65
CA LYS A 136 -4.86 -7.02 22.16
C LYS A 136 -4.68 -7.55 23.59
N ALA A 137 -3.49 -8.00 23.94
CA ALA A 137 -3.15 -8.42 25.31
C ALA A 137 -2.97 -7.26 26.30
N GLY A 138 -3.09 -6.00 25.83
CA GLY A 138 -2.93 -4.79 26.66
C GLY A 138 -1.49 -4.50 27.07
N GLN A 139 -0.49 -5.15 26.46
CA GLN A 139 0.91 -5.05 26.86
C GLN A 139 1.49 -3.65 26.69
N LEU A 140 0.96 -2.85 25.75
CA LEU A 140 1.38 -1.49 25.52
C LEU A 140 0.50 -0.46 26.27
N GLY A 141 -0.73 -0.82 26.63
CA GLY A 141 -1.72 0.13 27.18
C GLY A 141 -2.24 1.09 26.11
N GLN A 142 -2.51 2.35 26.48
CA GLN A 142 -2.88 3.40 25.54
C GLN A 142 -1.64 3.84 24.74
N ILE A 143 -1.78 3.98 23.42
CA ILE A 143 -0.69 4.47 22.57
C ILE A 143 -0.55 5.97 22.73
N VAL A 144 0.69 6.41 22.96
CA VAL A 144 1.06 7.81 23.22
C VAL A 144 1.78 8.42 22.03
N SER A 145 2.83 7.75 21.54
CA SER A 145 3.61 8.23 20.42
C SER A 145 4.22 7.10 19.60
N LEU A 146 4.48 7.41 18.33
CA LEU A 146 5.12 6.51 17.39
C LEU A 146 6.26 7.24 16.66
N GLU A 147 7.35 6.51 16.45
CA GLU A 147 8.42 6.90 15.55
C GLU A 147 8.54 5.85 14.46
N ALA A 148 8.59 6.28 13.19
CA ALA A 148 8.65 5.34 12.08
C ALA A 148 9.42 5.88 10.87
N SER A 149 9.97 4.96 10.10
CA SER A 149 10.68 5.28 8.86
C SER A 149 10.51 4.19 7.81
N GLU A 150 10.34 4.62 6.55
CA GLU A 150 10.48 3.82 5.35
C GLU A 150 11.62 4.40 4.51
N HIS A 151 12.82 3.86 4.69
CA HIS A 151 14.03 4.24 3.98
C HIS A 151 14.38 3.15 2.97
N ILE A 152 14.20 3.44 1.68
CA ILE A 152 14.43 2.47 0.61
C ILE A 152 15.82 2.62 -0.01
N ALA A 153 16.34 1.50 -0.51
CA ALA A 153 17.64 1.44 -1.15
C ALA A 153 17.71 2.31 -2.42
N PRO A 154 18.91 2.75 -2.83
CA PRO A 154 19.10 3.63 -4.00
C PRO A 154 18.49 3.06 -5.30
N TYR A 155 18.63 1.75 -5.56
CA TYR A 155 18.04 1.11 -6.73
C TYR A 155 16.49 1.21 -6.72
N HIS A 156 15.88 1.08 -5.54
CA HIS A 156 14.43 1.15 -5.39
C HIS A 156 13.93 2.60 -5.55
N GLY A 157 14.68 3.59 -5.04
CA GLY A 157 14.40 5.01 -5.31
C GLY A 157 14.50 5.34 -6.79
N ALA A 158 15.56 4.88 -7.46
CA ALA A 158 15.74 5.03 -8.90
C ALA A 158 14.60 4.39 -9.71
N PHE A 159 14.05 3.25 -9.26
CA PHE A 159 12.85 2.66 -9.86
C PHE A 159 11.70 3.67 -9.90
N PHE A 160 11.36 4.28 -8.76
CA PHE A 160 10.28 5.27 -8.70
C PHE A 160 10.52 6.46 -9.63
N LEU A 161 11.75 6.96 -9.69
CA LEU A 161 12.12 8.13 -10.52
C LEU A 161 12.22 7.80 -12.03
N ARG A 162 12.24 6.53 -12.41
CA ARG A 162 12.31 6.08 -13.82
C ARG A 162 10.99 5.48 -14.32
N ASP A 163 10.12 5.06 -13.42
CA ASP A 163 8.83 4.46 -13.73
C ASP A 163 7.74 5.54 -13.89
N TRP A 164 6.55 5.18 -14.37
CA TRP A 164 5.39 6.07 -14.45
C TRP A 164 5.03 6.69 -13.08
N ARG A 165 5.40 6.02 -12.00
CA ARG A 165 5.21 6.45 -10.61
C ARG A 165 5.92 7.75 -10.27
N ARG A 166 6.88 8.19 -11.09
CA ARG A 166 7.55 9.48 -10.94
C ARG A 166 6.62 10.68 -11.10
N MET A 167 5.47 10.48 -11.74
CA MET A 167 4.48 11.53 -12.02
C MET A 167 3.39 11.52 -10.96
N THR A 168 3.26 12.60 -10.19
CA THR A 168 2.24 12.72 -9.12
C THR A 168 0.82 12.58 -9.68
N ASP A 169 0.55 13.11 -10.86
CA ASP A 169 -0.76 12.99 -11.52
C ASP A 169 -1.15 11.54 -11.83
N LEU A 170 -0.17 10.64 -11.99
CA LEU A 170 -0.42 9.23 -12.29
C LEU A 170 -0.44 8.36 -11.04
N SER A 171 0.38 8.71 -10.06
CA SER A 171 0.63 7.88 -8.88
C SER A 171 -0.05 8.37 -7.60
N GLY A 172 -0.40 9.66 -7.52
CA GLY A 172 -0.80 10.35 -6.31
C GLY A 172 0.38 10.80 -5.44
N GLY A 173 1.62 10.67 -5.94
CA GLY A 173 2.84 11.02 -5.23
C GLY A 173 3.48 9.86 -4.48
N PHE A 174 4.76 10.00 -4.11
CA PHE A 174 5.53 8.91 -3.49
C PHE A 174 4.95 8.46 -2.14
N LEU A 175 4.50 9.39 -1.31
CA LEU A 175 4.00 9.05 0.01
C LEU A 175 2.72 8.19 -0.08
N LEU A 176 1.80 8.55 -0.97
CA LEU A 176 0.61 7.75 -1.23
C LEU A 176 0.98 6.40 -1.88
N GLU A 177 1.82 6.40 -2.93
CA GLU A 177 2.15 5.19 -3.69
C GLU A 177 2.91 4.16 -2.83
N LYS A 178 3.87 4.60 -2.01
CA LYS A 178 4.72 3.69 -1.22
C LYS A 178 4.32 3.62 0.25
N CYS A 179 4.12 4.76 0.90
CA CYS A 179 3.98 4.82 2.35
C CYS A 179 2.54 4.72 2.86
N CYS A 180 1.53 4.57 1.97
CA CYS A 180 0.17 4.25 2.42
C CYS A 180 0.11 2.96 3.25
N HIS A 181 0.98 1.99 2.98
CA HIS A 181 1.16 0.80 3.81
C HIS A 181 1.55 1.13 5.25
N ASP A 182 2.47 2.09 5.43
CA ASP A 182 2.96 2.50 6.75
C ASP A 182 1.89 3.27 7.50
N ILE A 183 1.28 4.25 6.85
CA ILE A 183 0.20 5.03 7.44
C ILE A 183 -0.95 4.11 7.88
N ASP A 184 -1.29 3.11 7.07
CA ASP A 184 -2.32 2.12 7.39
C ASP A 184 -2.01 1.34 8.68
N ILE A 185 -0.78 0.83 8.83
CA ILE A 185 -0.42 0.10 10.07
C ILE A 185 -0.39 1.02 11.30
N TYR A 186 -0.04 2.30 11.16
CA TYR A 186 -0.07 3.23 12.31
C TYR A 186 -1.49 3.66 12.66
N ASN A 187 -2.40 3.81 11.68
CA ASN A 187 -3.83 3.96 11.94
C ASN A 187 -4.38 2.74 12.71
N MET A 188 -4.00 1.52 12.30
CA MET A 188 -4.38 0.29 12.99
C MET A 188 -3.82 0.22 14.44
N ILE A 189 -2.54 0.59 14.64
CA ILE A 189 -1.89 0.55 15.96
C ILE A 189 -2.53 1.52 16.93
N THR A 190 -2.89 2.72 16.48
CA THR A 190 -3.55 3.76 17.28
C THR A 190 -5.06 3.55 17.41
N ASP A 191 -5.62 2.61 16.63
CA ASP A 191 -7.08 2.42 16.43
C ASP A 191 -7.78 3.75 16.15
N SER A 192 -7.18 4.60 15.30
CA SER A 192 -7.55 5.99 15.11
C SER A 192 -7.09 6.55 13.76
N ARG A 193 -7.61 7.72 13.40
CA ARG A 193 -7.23 8.48 12.20
C ARG A 193 -6.47 9.75 12.59
N PRO A 194 -5.51 10.22 11.77
CA PRO A 194 -4.88 11.50 12.01
C PRO A 194 -5.84 12.67 11.74
N VAL A 195 -5.87 13.64 12.65
CA VAL A 195 -6.69 14.86 12.52
C VAL A 195 -5.89 16.06 12.06
N ARG A 196 -4.56 16.09 12.36
CA ARG A 196 -3.66 17.16 11.94
C ARG A 196 -2.37 16.60 11.41
N VAL A 197 -1.87 17.23 10.35
CA VAL A 197 -0.67 16.80 9.64
C VAL A 197 0.22 18.00 9.33
N ALA A 198 1.52 17.89 9.64
CA ALA A 198 2.56 18.83 9.21
C ALA A 198 3.69 18.06 8.52
N SER A 199 4.29 18.63 7.47
CA SER A 199 5.30 17.93 6.68
C SER A 199 6.31 18.86 6.01
N PHE A 200 7.54 18.35 5.86
CA PHE A 200 8.65 18.96 5.11
C PHE A 200 9.32 17.89 4.25
N GLY A 201 9.69 18.24 3.03
CA GLY A 201 10.34 17.30 2.11
C GLY A 201 10.66 17.93 0.77
N GLY A 202 11.22 17.15 -0.13
CA GLY A 202 11.57 17.60 -1.45
C GLY A 202 12.37 16.58 -2.23
N ARG A 203 13.07 17.04 -3.28
CA ARG A 203 13.95 16.23 -4.11
C ARG A 203 15.36 16.81 -4.03
N LYS A 204 16.32 16.02 -3.54
CA LYS A 204 17.71 16.42 -3.35
C LYS A 204 18.74 15.35 -3.72
N SER A 205 18.39 14.08 -3.66
CA SER A 205 19.26 12.97 -4.01
C SER A 205 19.29 12.73 -5.51
N PHE A 206 18.14 12.55 -6.12
CA PHE A 206 18.00 12.26 -7.56
C PHE A 206 17.86 13.54 -8.37
N ILE A 207 18.94 14.32 -8.42
CA ILE A 207 19.06 15.56 -9.21
C ILE A 207 20.30 15.48 -10.12
N PRO A 208 20.37 16.23 -11.23
CA PRO A 208 21.49 16.15 -12.18
C PRO A 208 22.89 16.30 -11.56
N GLY A 209 23.03 17.14 -10.54
CA GLY A 209 24.31 17.35 -9.86
C GLY A 209 24.83 16.15 -9.06
N ASN A 210 24.00 15.15 -8.81
CA ASN A 210 24.35 13.93 -8.08
C ASN A 210 24.36 12.69 -9.01
N ALA A 211 24.30 12.89 -10.32
CA ALA A 211 24.34 11.77 -11.26
C ALA A 211 25.66 10.99 -11.12
N PRO A 212 25.64 9.64 -11.28
CA PRO A 212 26.82 8.81 -11.16
C PRO A 212 27.97 9.27 -12.06
N ALA A 213 29.18 9.32 -11.53
CA ALA A 213 30.37 9.73 -12.28
C ALA A 213 30.96 8.60 -13.15
N SER A 214 30.56 7.34 -12.91
CA SER A 214 31.05 6.16 -13.62
C SER A 214 29.95 5.14 -13.88
N ASN A 215 30.16 4.27 -14.89
CA ASN A 215 29.23 3.17 -15.18
C ASN A 215 29.09 2.20 -13.99
N ALA A 216 30.18 1.94 -13.24
CA ALA A 216 30.14 1.06 -12.09
C ALA A 216 29.24 1.61 -10.98
N GLU A 217 29.24 2.93 -10.76
CA GLU A 217 28.34 3.59 -9.83
C GLU A 217 26.90 3.61 -10.35
N ALA A 218 26.71 3.79 -11.67
CA ALA A 218 25.39 3.77 -12.31
C ALA A 218 24.66 2.43 -12.15
N GLU A 219 25.38 1.31 -12.08
CA GLU A 219 24.79 -0.03 -11.86
C GLU A 219 23.98 -0.13 -10.56
N ILE A 220 24.31 0.66 -9.53
CA ILE A 220 23.54 0.71 -8.27
C ILE A 220 22.09 1.11 -8.51
N PHE A 221 21.84 1.94 -9.53
CA PHE A 221 20.51 2.48 -9.85
C PHE A 221 19.79 1.69 -10.95
N HIS A 222 20.43 0.61 -11.47
CA HIS A 222 19.82 -0.24 -12.48
C HIS A 222 18.82 -1.20 -11.84
N VAL A 223 17.54 -1.08 -12.25
CA VAL A 223 16.47 -1.96 -11.83
C VAL A 223 15.42 -2.05 -12.92
N LYS A 224 14.71 -3.17 -13.00
CA LYS A 224 13.61 -3.38 -13.94
C LYS A 224 12.48 -2.41 -13.64
N LYS A 225 12.03 -1.68 -14.66
CA LYS A 225 10.91 -0.73 -14.60
C LYS A 225 9.81 -1.18 -15.56
N SER A 226 8.62 -0.57 -15.46
CA SER A 226 7.57 -0.76 -16.46
C SER A 226 7.99 -0.17 -17.81
N VAL A 227 7.37 -0.63 -18.89
CA VAL A 227 7.60 -0.06 -20.23
C VAL A 227 6.71 1.16 -20.47
N TRP A 228 5.55 1.22 -19.82
CA TRP A 228 4.60 2.31 -19.98
C TRP A 228 5.07 3.56 -19.25
N ASN A 229 5.12 4.68 -19.96
CA ASN A 229 5.46 6.02 -19.45
C ASN A 229 6.71 6.02 -18.54
N SER A 230 7.78 5.36 -18.98
CA SER A 230 9.04 5.28 -18.22
C SER A 230 10.17 6.03 -18.92
N VAL A 231 11.20 6.41 -18.15
CA VAL A 231 12.43 7.05 -18.61
C VAL A 231 13.65 6.23 -18.18
N ASP A 232 14.82 6.46 -18.79
CA ASP A 232 16.02 5.65 -18.51
C ASP A 232 16.88 6.19 -17.36
N ASP A 233 16.82 7.49 -17.09
CA ASP A 233 17.67 8.15 -16.13
C ASP A 233 16.84 8.71 -14.95
N ALA A 234 17.19 8.29 -13.73
CA ALA A 234 16.54 8.76 -12.52
C ALA A 234 16.95 10.20 -12.13
N PHE A 235 18.18 10.61 -12.46
CA PHE A 235 18.76 11.90 -12.05
C PHE A 235 18.31 13.06 -12.95
N HIS A 236 18.04 12.79 -14.24
CA HIS A 236 17.49 13.74 -15.20
C HIS A 236 16.00 13.48 -15.50
N SER A 237 15.35 12.73 -14.62
CA SER A 237 13.93 12.44 -14.73
C SER A 237 13.08 13.70 -14.67
N ASP A 238 12.05 13.77 -15.52
CA ASP A 238 11.01 14.80 -15.55
C ASP A 238 9.96 14.63 -14.44
N GLY A 239 10.11 13.63 -13.57
CA GLY A 239 9.19 13.35 -12.48
C GLY A 239 9.15 14.45 -11.43
N ASP A 240 8.04 14.57 -10.73
CA ASP A 240 7.76 15.61 -9.72
C ASP A 240 7.65 15.06 -8.29
N ILE A 241 7.83 13.73 -8.09
CA ILE A 241 7.83 13.12 -6.76
C ILE A 241 9.05 13.55 -5.94
N ILE A 242 8.90 13.46 -4.63
CA ILE A 242 9.97 13.71 -3.65
C ILE A 242 10.95 12.53 -3.58
N ASP A 243 12.14 12.76 -3.02
CA ASP A 243 13.07 11.70 -2.63
C ASP A 243 13.39 11.66 -1.12
N PHE A 244 12.88 12.63 -0.34
CA PHE A 244 12.86 12.58 1.12
C PHE A 244 11.66 13.36 1.67
N GLN A 245 11.13 12.90 2.80
CA GLN A 245 10.05 13.59 3.50
C GLN A 245 10.03 13.25 5.00
N THR A 246 9.70 14.24 5.82
CA THR A 246 9.44 14.08 7.26
C THR A 246 8.06 14.64 7.56
N ALA A 247 7.24 13.88 8.28
CA ALA A 247 5.89 14.25 8.64
C ALA A 247 5.63 14.04 10.14
N ILE A 248 4.75 14.85 10.70
CA ILE A 248 4.19 14.68 12.04
C ILE A 248 2.67 14.61 11.88
N LEU A 249 2.07 13.54 12.40
CA LEU A 249 0.63 13.30 12.38
C LEU A 249 0.10 13.23 13.82
N GLN A 250 -0.97 13.95 14.12
CA GLN A 250 -1.70 13.88 15.37
C GLN A 250 -3.00 13.11 15.15
N TYR A 251 -3.24 12.09 15.95
CA TYR A 251 -4.42 11.22 15.88
C TYR A 251 -5.58 11.75 16.74
N GLU A 252 -6.82 11.32 16.45
CA GLU A 252 -8.02 11.64 17.24
C GLU A 252 -7.86 11.25 18.71
N THR A 253 -7.16 10.14 19.00
CA THR A 253 -6.84 9.68 20.38
C THR A 253 -5.86 10.57 21.12
N GLY A 254 -5.25 11.57 20.46
CA GLY A 254 -4.17 12.39 20.99
C GLY A 254 -2.78 11.81 20.78
N ALA A 255 -2.64 10.57 20.31
CA ALA A 255 -1.35 10.00 19.95
C ALA A 255 -0.70 10.79 18.81
N SER A 256 0.62 10.74 18.69
CA SER A 256 1.37 11.37 17.60
C SER A 256 2.32 10.40 16.91
N LEU A 257 2.48 10.58 15.60
CA LEU A 257 3.45 9.85 14.78
C LEU A 257 4.47 10.82 14.19
N ALA A 258 5.76 10.54 14.37
CA ALA A 258 6.85 11.12 13.59
C ALA A 258 7.27 10.11 12.52
N PHE A 259 7.01 10.43 11.25
CA PHE A 259 7.28 9.55 10.10
C PHE A 259 8.35 10.15 9.18
N ARG A 260 9.26 9.33 8.69
CA ARG A 260 10.30 9.73 7.76
C ARG A 260 10.41 8.76 6.60
N THR A 261 10.65 9.30 5.40
CA THR A 261 11.00 8.49 4.23
C THR A 261 12.19 9.07 3.48
N ASN A 262 13.00 8.20 2.89
CA ASN A 262 14.13 8.57 2.03
C ASN A 262 14.31 7.50 0.95
N LEU A 263 14.50 7.94 -0.29
CA LEU A 263 14.57 7.08 -1.47
C LEU A 263 16.01 6.72 -1.88
N ASN A 264 16.99 7.17 -1.13
CA ASN A 264 18.40 6.95 -1.43
C ASN A 264 19.18 6.54 -0.18
N SER A 265 18.68 5.55 0.55
CA SER A 265 19.31 5.04 1.78
C SER A 265 20.23 3.87 1.48
N PRO A 266 21.57 3.99 1.66
CA PRO A 266 22.48 2.86 1.45
C PRO A 266 22.23 1.68 2.40
N ASP A 267 21.67 1.96 3.58
CA ASP A 267 21.25 0.99 4.58
C ASP A 267 19.71 0.98 4.69
N GLU A 268 19.08 0.23 3.79
CA GLU A 268 17.62 0.11 3.73
C GLU A 268 17.06 -0.39 5.06
N HIS A 269 15.98 0.26 5.52
CA HIS A 269 15.27 -0.17 6.73
C HIS A 269 13.83 0.36 6.77
N ARG A 270 12.95 -0.41 7.42
CA ARG A 270 11.57 -0.04 7.65
C ARG A 270 11.25 -0.23 9.12
N ARG A 271 11.58 0.79 9.90
CA ARG A 271 11.60 0.75 11.38
C ARG A 271 10.38 1.43 11.96
N PHE A 272 9.97 0.91 13.10
CA PHE A 272 8.97 1.55 13.95
C PHE A 272 9.29 1.37 15.42
N CYS A 273 8.87 2.34 16.21
CA CYS A 273 8.83 2.29 17.67
C CYS A 273 7.49 2.84 18.14
N VAL A 274 6.78 2.07 18.94
CA VAL A 274 5.45 2.38 19.47
C VAL A 274 5.56 2.51 20.98
N MET A 275 5.28 3.68 21.50
CA MET A 275 5.28 3.98 22.92
C MET A 275 3.86 4.00 23.46
N GLY A 276 3.60 3.18 24.45
CA GLY A 276 2.33 3.13 25.19
C GLY A 276 2.50 3.39 26.68
N THR A 277 1.39 3.48 27.39
CA THR A 277 1.39 3.77 28.83
C THR A 277 1.89 2.61 29.69
N HIS A 278 1.87 1.37 29.19
CA HIS A 278 2.27 0.15 29.92
C HIS A 278 3.54 -0.49 29.35
N GLY A 279 3.97 -0.13 28.16
CA GLY A 279 5.13 -0.71 27.53
C GLY A 279 5.38 -0.09 26.16
N MET A 280 6.36 -0.65 25.45
CA MET A 280 6.72 -0.25 24.11
C MET A 280 6.90 -1.46 23.20
N ALA A 281 6.77 -1.22 21.89
CA ALA A 281 7.18 -2.18 20.87
C ALA A 281 8.11 -1.49 19.87
N GLU A 282 9.16 -2.18 19.45
CA GLU A 282 10.05 -1.75 18.37
C GLU A 282 10.25 -2.87 17.37
N GLY A 283 10.38 -2.52 16.09
CA GLY A 283 10.62 -3.50 15.04
C GLY A 283 11.19 -2.90 13.77
N ASP A 284 11.66 -3.78 12.92
CA ASP A 284 12.16 -3.45 11.59
C ASP A 284 11.80 -4.58 10.62
N PHE A 285 11.01 -4.26 9.61
CA PHE A 285 10.57 -5.25 8.62
C PHE A 285 11.73 -5.79 7.77
N VAL A 286 12.68 -4.92 7.40
CA VAL A 286 13.83 -5.30 6.56
C VAL A 286 14.82 -6.13 7.37
N ARG A 287 15.08 -5.74 8.62
CA ARG A 287 15.99 -6.46 9.53
C ARG A 287 15.34 -7.62 10.25
N GLY A 288 14.02 -7.79 10.08
CA GLY A 288 13.29 -8.98 10.51
C GLY A 288 13.21 -9.17 12.02
N TYR A 289 12.83 -8.15 12.79
CA TYR A 289 12.62 -8.33 14.24
C TYR A 289 11.41 -7.55 14.77
N LEU A 290 10.86 -8.05 15.87
CA LEU A 290 9.88 -7.34 16.72
C LEU A 290 10.18 -7.61 18.19
N ARG A 291 10.23 -6.56 18.99
CA ARG A 291 10.47 -6.61 20.43
C ARG A 291 9.38 -5.88 21.19
N VAL A 292 8.88 -6.49 22.25
CA VAL A 292 7.91 -5.88 23.16
C VAL A 292 8.51 -5.82 24.55
N THR A 293 8.51 -4.63 25.17
CA THR A 293 9.12 -4.38 26.46
C THR A 293 8.08 -3.73 27.40
N ALA A 294 7.89 -4.29 28.58
CA ALA A 294 7.02 -3.71 29.61
C ALA A 294 7.63 -2.44 30.21
N ARG A 295 6.81 -1.66 30.93
CA ARG A 295 7.22 -0.40 31.56
C ARG A 295 8.38 -0.51 32.55
N ASP A 296 8.53 -1.67 33.19
CA ASP A 296 9.64 -1.96 34.11
C ASP A 296 10.94 -2.42 33.43
N GLY A 297 10.95 -2.46 32.09
CA GLY A 297 12.08 -2.92 31.29
C GLY A 297 12.07 -4.42 30.98
N THR A 298 11.10 -5.19 31.50
CA THR A 298 11.00 -6.62 31.23
C THR A 298 10.71 -6.86 29.74
N ARG A 299 11.49 -7.74 29.08
CA ARG A 299 11.27 -8.17 27.71
C ARG A 299 10.11 -9.18 27.68
N LEU A 300 8.97 -8.75 27.12
CA LEU A 300 7.75 -9.57 26.98
C LEU A 300 7.78 -10.45 25.73
N ALA A 301 8.36 -9.95 24.65
CA ALA A 301 8.57 -10.69 23.40
C ALA A 301 9.85 -10.22 22.71
N ASP A 302 10.55 -11.16 22.08
CA ASP A 302 11.73 -10.92 21.23
C ASP A 302 11.65 -11.89 20.04
N HIS A 303 11.08 -11.42 18.95
CA HIS A 303 10.88 -12.19 17.73
C HIS A 303 11.98 -11.89 16.72
N ASP A 304 12.58 -12.93 16.17
CA ASP A 304 13.52 -12.88 15.05
C ASP A 304 12.89 -13.55 13.82
N TYR A 305 12.65 -12.77 12.79
CA TYR A 305 12.07 -13.21 11.51
C TYR A 305 13.11 -13.38 10.41
N THR A 306 14.41 -13.31 10.71
CA THR A 306 15.49 -13.45 9.71
C THR A 306 15.61 -14.88 9.18
N SER A 307 15.03 -15.87 9.86
CA SER A 307 15.02 -17.28 9.49
C SER A 307 13.57 -17.78 9.31
N GLY A 308 13.34 -18.62 8.27
CA GLY A 308 12.05 -19.26 8.03
C GLY A 308 11.22 -18.68 6.88
N ALA A 309 9.96 -19.08 6.79
CA ALA A 309 9.04 -18.69 5.71
C ALA A 309 8.68 -17.19 5.74
N ALA A 310 8.80 -16.54 6.90
CA ALA A 310 8.48 -15.12 7.09
C ALA A 310 9.42 -14.16 6.35
N VAL A 311 10.55 -14.63 5.84
CA VAL A 311 11.56 -13.81 5.14
C VAL A 311 11.58 -14.08 3.63
N LYS A 312 10.98 -15.19 3.19
CA LYS A 312 10.97 -15.60 1.79
C LYS A 312 9.68 -15.09 1.12
N GLY A 313 9.81 -14.14 0.23
CA GLY A 313 8.69 -13.62 -0.54
C GLY A 313 8.65 -12.10 -0.58
N ALA A 314 7.85 -11.55 -1.46
CA ALA A 314 7.60 -10.12 -1.51
C ALA A 314 6.88 -9.65 -0.23
N HIS A 315 7.15 -8.42 0.19
CA HIS A 315 6.57 -7.84 1.40
C HIS A 315 6.72 -8.72 2.66
N TYR A 316 7.89 -9.37 2.83
CA TYR A 316 8.21 -10.15 4.06
C TYR A 316 7.25 -11.33 4.27
N GLY A 317 6.84 -12.02 3.20
CA GLY A 317 5.91 -13.16 3.23
C GLY A 317 4.43 -12.76 3.40
N ALA A 318 4.13 -11.48 3.45
CA ALA A 318 2.77 -11.01 3.68
C ALA A 318 1.84 -11.21 2.47
N ASP A 319 2.37 -11.31 1.26
CA ASP A 319 1.59 -11.59 0.05
C ASP A 319 0.97 -12.99 0.08
N GLU A 320 1.73 -13.98 0.52
CA GLU A 320 1.27 -15.35 0.69
C GLU A 320 0.17 -15.43 1.76
N MET A 321 0.37 -14.74 2.89
CA MET A 321 -0.62 -14.68 3.97
C MET A 321 -1.91 -13.96 3.51
N MET A 322 -1.79 -12.85 2.78
CA MET A 322 -2.92 -12.12 2.22
C MET A 322 -3.73 -13.01 1.26
N CYS A 323 -3.07 -13.67 0.32
CA CYS A 323 -3.73 -14.53 -0.66
C CYS A 323 -4.42 -15.74 0.01
N ALA A 324 -3.80 -16.32 1.05
CA ALA A 324 -4.40 -17.39 1.84
C ALA A 324 -5.68 -16.93 2.57
N ASP A 325 -5.68 -15.73 3.15
CA ASP A 325 -6.85 -15.18 3.83
C ASP A 325 -7.93 -14.73 2.84
N ILE A 326 -7.55 -14.17 1.69
CA ILE A 326 -8.48 -13.89 0.58
C ILE A 326 -9.14 -15.19 0.09
N ALA A 327 -8.39 -16.28 -0.07
CA ALA A 327 -8.93 -17.57 -0.46
C ALA A 327 -9.97 -18.10 0.56
N LYS A 328 -9.70 -17.99 1.87
CA LYS A 328 -10.67 -18.33 2.93
C LYS A 328 -11.92 -17.45 2.85
N TYR A 329 -11.74 -16.14 2.66
CA TYR A 329 -12.83 -15.19 2.54
C TYR A 329 -13.74 -15.51 1.34
N LEU A 330 -13.14 -15.75 0.17
CA LEU A 330 -13.88 -16.08 -1.06
C LEU A 330 -14.61 -17.44 -0.99
N ARG A 331 -14.09 -18.38 -0.19
CA ARG A 331 -14.76 -19.67 0.09
C ARG A 331 -15.82 -19.58 1.20
N GLY A 332 -16.06 -18.39 1.77
CA GLY A 332 -16.99 -18.21 2.90
C GLY A 332 -16.53 -18.81 4.23
N GLN A 333 -15.25 -19.15 4.36
CA GLN A 333 -14.63 -19.68 5.59
C GLN A 333 -14.23 -18.56 6.56
N SER A 334 -14.22 -17.32 6.11
CA SER A 334 -14.07 -16.10 6.93
C SER A 334 -15.08 -15.06 6.46
N ASN A 335 -15.58 -14.26 7.40
CA ASN A 335 -16.52 -13.16 7.11
C ASN A 335 -15.85 -11.79 7.04
N ARG A 336 -14.54 -11.71 7.29
CA ARG A 336 -13.76 -10.46 7.25
C ARG A 336 -12.30 -10.73 6.92
N LEU A 337 -11.65 -9.72 6.37
CA LEU A 337 -10.20 -9.65 6.17
C LEU A 337 -9.54 -8.76 7.24
N PRO A 338 -8.23 -8.90 7.48
CA PRO A 338 -7.45 -8.04 8.40
C PRO A 338 -7.45 -6.56 8.03
N VAL A 339 -7.70 -6.23 6.76
CA VAL A 339 -7.77 -4.88 6.22
C VAL A 339 -8.98 -4.76 5.30
N SER A 340 -9.71 -3.65 5.40
CA SER A 340 -10.84 -3.29 4.54
C SER A 340 -10.44 -2.23 3.52
N ILE A 341 -11.28 -2.04 2.50
CA ILE A 341 -11.13 -0.92 1.55
C ILE A 341 -11.24 0.44 2.26
N LEU A 342 -12.02 0.54 3.35
CA LEU A 342 -12.14 1.76 4.14
C LEU A 342 -10.82 2.11 4.84
N ASP A 343 -10.12 1.12 5.42
CA ASP A 343 -8.79 1.32 6.01
C ASP A 343 -7.81 1.90 4.97
N ALA A 344 -7.87 1.38 3.73
CA ALA A 344 -7.03 1.86 2.63
C ALA A 344 -7.36 3.30 2.19
N MET A 345 -8.64 3.65 2.18
CA MET A 345 -9.12 5.00 1.89
C MET A 345 -8.65 5.98 2.97
N GLU A 346 -8.76 5.62 4.24
CA GLU A 346 -8.30 6.43 5.37
C GLU A 346 -6.78 6.63 5.36
N ALA A 347 -6.02 5.57 5.11
CA ALA A 347 -4.57 5.66 4.92
C ALA A 347 -4.20 6.54 3.72
N GLY A 348 -4.95 6.44 2.62
CA GLY A 348 -4.78 7.25 1.42
C GLY A 348 -5.01 8.74 1.69
N ILE A 349 -6.11 9.11 2.32
CA ILE A 349 -6.41 10.50 2.73
C ILE A 349 -5.27 11.07 3.60
N ALA A 350 -4.81 10.30 4.58
CA ALA A 350 -3.74 10.75 5.47
C ALA A 350 -2.41 10.95 4.71
N ALA A 351 -2.05 10.03 3.79
CA ALA A 351 -0.86 10.15 2.96
C ALA A 351 -0.92 11.36 2.02
N ILE A 352 -2.07 11.62 1.40
CA ILE A 352 -2.29 12.81 0.55
C ILE A 352 -2.18 14.09 1.38
N ALA A 353 -2.74 14.11 2.60
CA ALA A 353 -2.64 15.26 3.49
C ALA A 353 -1.20 15.60 3.89
N VAL A 354 -0.32 14.59 4.01
CA VAL A 354 1.11 14.80 4.25
C VAL A 354 1.75 15.54 3.08
N ASP A 355 1.42 15.20 1.83
CA ASP A 355 1.90 15.93 0.66
C ASP A 355 1.28 17.33 0.54
N GLN A 356 0.00 17.49 0.86
CA GLN A 356 -0.64 18.81 0.91
C GLN A 356 0.03 19.74 1.93
N ALA A 357 0.34 19.24 3.13
CA ALA A 357 1.05 20.00 4.16
C ALA A 357 2.44 20.45 3.69
N ARG A 358 3.18 19.57 3.01
CA ARG A 358 4.48 19.88 2.41
C ARG A 358 4.36 20.95 1.32
N ASN A 359 3.40 20.79 0.41
CA ASN A 359 3.22 21.68 -0.74
C ASN A 359 2.79 23.09 -0.34
N THR A 360 1.94 23.20 0.69
CA THR A 360 1.43 24.49 1.17
C THR A 360 2.33 25.13 2.23
N GLY A 361 3.20 24.36 2.88
CA GLY A 361 3.97 24.78 4.04
C GLY A 361 3.10 25.04 5.28
N GLN A 362 1.86 24.55 5.28
CA GLN A 362 0.90 24.75 6.36
C GLN A 362 0.47 23.40 6.95
N MET A 363 0.05 23.42 8.21
CA MET A 363 -0.59 22.25 8.81
C MET A 363 -1.96 22.02 8.17
N VAL A 364 -2.24 20.78 7.80
CA VAL A 364 -3.55 20.35 7.26
C VAL A 364 -4.38 19.80 8.41
N ASP A 365 -5.63 20.28 8.53
CA ASP A 365 -6.66 19.73 9.41
C ASP A 365 -7.61 18.85 8.58
N LEU A 366 -7.82 17.62 9.02
CA LEU A 366 -8.62 16.61 8.33
C LEU A 366 -10.03 16.42 8.91
N THR A 367 -10.41 17.19 9.91
CA THR A 367 -11.71 17.04 10.61
C THR A 367 -12.90 17.06 9.66
N ASP A 368 -12.97 18.03 8.75
CA ASP A 368 -14.06 18.13 7.78
C ASP A 368 -14.03 17.01 6.74
N THR A 369 -12.82 16.56 6.35
CA THR A 369 -12.66 15.45 5.42
C THR A 369 -13.18 14.15 6.03
N TRP A 370 -12.87 13.90 7.29
CA TRP A 370 -13.39 12.73 8.01
C TRP A 370 -14.91 12.79 8.18
N ALA A 371 -15.47 13.94 8.56
CA ALA A 371 -16.91 14.12 8.68
C ALA A 371 -17.62 13.82 7.35
N LYS A 372 -17.04 14.24 6.22
CA LYS A 372 -17.57 13.96 4.89
C LYS A 372 -17.47 12.47 4.52
N LEU A 373 -16.33 11.81 4.81
CA LEU A 373 -16.19 10.38 4.58
C LEU A 373 -17.18 9.58 5.40
N ASP A 374 -17.35 9.92 6.69
CA ASP A 374 -18.24 9.22 7.62
C ASP A 374 -19.72 9.40 7.22
N SER A 375 -20.10 10.51 6.55
CA SER A 375 -21.46 10.76 6.07
C SER A 375 -21.97 9.70 5.07
N TYR A 376 -21.08 8.93 4.43
CA TYR A 376 -21.45 7.82 3.55
C TYR A 376 -21.84 6.53 4.31
N GLY A 377 -21.68 6.48 5.64
CA GLY A 377 -22.12 5.35 6.48
C GLY A 377 -21.35 4.05 6.26
N LEU A 378 -20.12 4.10 5.79
CA LEU A 378 -19.28 2.92 5.53
C LEU A 378 -18.64 2.36 6.81
N ARG A 379 -18.40 3.19 7.81
CA ARG A 379 -17.91 2.80 9.14
C ARG A 379 -19.13 2.33 9.95
N LYS A 380 -19.11 1.07 10.40
CA LYS A 380 -20.16 0.46 11.24
C LYS A 380 -19.72 0.37 12.68
#